data_e0ee4da0ce8d3e9bb9d160b3a44b8381
#
_entry.id   e0ee4da0ce8d3e9bb9d160b3a44b8381
#
_cell.length_a   1.000
_cell.length_b   1.000
_cell.length_c   1.000
_cell.angle_alpha   90.00
_cell.angle_beta   90.00
_cell.angle_gamma   90.00
#
_symmetry.space_group_name_H-M   'P 1'
#
loop_
_entity.id
_entity.type
_entity.pdbx_description
1 polymer ?
#
loop_
_entity_poly.entity_id
_entity_poly.type
_entity_poly.pdbx_seq_one_letter_code
_entity_poly.pdbx_strand_id
1 'polypeptide(L)'
;MGEKRGAVVFPGQGSQRPGMGKDFYDDVPVSRDIYHEASDALGWDVPALCFEEDERLDLTEYAQPCILATEIAMLRGLKILYGFEPAYFGGHSLGEYAALVAADVLPFSEALKAVQTRGRLMQEATPVGSGAMAAVIADRLDVPAVLGALEDLPVDLANDNSS
;
A
#
# COMPACT_ATOMS: atom_id res chain seq x y z
N MET A 1 27.53 -11.96 -20.10
CA MET A 1 26.28 -12.25 -19.36
C MET A 1 25.72 -10.90 -18.95
N GLY A 2 24.54 -10.52 -19.47
CA GLY A 2 23.91 -9.23 -19.08
C GLY A 2 23.55 -9.25 -17.59
N GLU A 3 23.80 -8.14 -16.90
CA GLU A 3 23.37 -7.94 -15.53
C GLU A 3 21.84 -8.15 -15.42
N LYS A 4 21.41 -9.04 -14.56
CA LYS A 4 19.98 -9.21 -14.26
C LYS A 4 19.51 -7.98 -13.49
N ARG A 5 18.67 -7.17 -14.11
CA ARG A 5 18.06 -6.01 -13.49
C ARG A 5 16.80 -6.44 -12.75
N GLY A 6 16.76 -6.24 -11.43
CA GLY A 6 15.58 -6.50 -10.61
C GLY A 6 14.58 -5.34 -10.67
N ALA A 7 13.31 -5.65 -10.50
CA ALA A 7 12.24 -4.67 -10.25
C ALA A 7 11.57 -4.99 -8.92
N VAL A 8 11.14 -3.94 -8.20
CA VAL A 8 10.27 -4.04 -7.03
C VAL A 8 8.91 -3.48 -7.38
N VAL A 9 7.89 -4.23 -7.05
CA VAL A 9 6.49 -3.82 -7.23
C VAL A 9 5.82 -3.74 -5.87
N PHE A 10 5.18 -2.62 -5.61
CA PHE A 10 4.50 -2.33 -4.35
C PHE A 10 2.98 -2.54 -4.50
N PRO A 11 2.35 -3.33 -3.61
CA PRO A 11 0.92 -3.52 -3.63
C PRO A 11 0.17 -2.24 -3.23
N GLY A 12 -1.15 -2.27 -3.41
CA GLY A 12 -2.05 -1.21 -2.98
C GLY A 12 -2.84 -1.59 -1.73
N GLN A 13 -3.85 -0.77 -1.44
CA GLN A 13 -4.81 -1.02 -0.37
C GLN A 13 -5.50 -2.39 -0.56
N GLY A 14 -5.71 -3.10 0.55
CA GLY A 14 -6.17 -4.49 0.59
C GLY A 14 -5.03 -5.48 0.92
N SER A 15 -3.77 -5.01 0.94
CA SER A 15 -2.61 -5.83 1.35
C SER A 15 -2.32 -5.75 2.86
N GLN A 16 -2.94 -4.81 3.58
CA GLN A 16 -2.75 -4.64 5.02
C GLN A 16 -3.28 -5.85 5.81
N ARG A 17 -2.58 -6.17 6.88
CA ARG A 17 -2.98 -7.19 7.86
C ARG A 17 -2.28 -6.94 9.19
N PRO A 18 -2.87 -7.31 10.34
CA PRO A 18 -2.18 -7.28 11.61
C PRO A 18 -0.87 -8.09 11.56
N GLY A 19 0.19 -7.53 12.12
CA GLY A 19 1.52 -8.14 12.11
C GLY A 19 2.36 -7.89 10.84
N MET A 20 1.86 -7.10 9.86
CA MET A 20 2.62 -6.82 8.63
C MET A 20 3.96 -6.13 8.93
N GLY A 21 5.06 -6.75 8.49
CA GLY A 21 6.43 -6.23 8.64
C GLY A 21 6.98 -6.27 10.06
N LYS A 22 6.30 -6.97 11.00
CA LYS A 22 6.75 -7.07 12.40
C LYS A 22 8.10 -7.77 12.53
N ASP A 23 8.36 -8.78 11.73
CA ASP A 23 9.64 -9.49 11.65
C ASP A 23 10.79 -8.55 11.27
N PHE A 24 10.57 -7.67 10.29
CA PHE A 24 11.54 -6.64 9.92
C PHE A 24 11.72 -5.60 11.03
N TYR A 25 10.65 -5.21 11.71
CA TYR A 25 10.73 -4.28 12.84
C TYR A 25 11.54 -4.87 14.01
N ASP A 26 11.29 -6.12 14.35
CA ASP A 26 11.96 -6.79 15.48
C ASP A 26 13.45 -7.03 15.20
N ASP A 27 13.80 -7.51 13.99
CA ASP A 27 15.12 -8.06 13.68
C ASP A 27 16.02 -7.09 12.91
N VAL A 28 15.48 -6.05 12.27
CA VAL A 28 16.26 -5.17 11.36
C VAL A 28 16.19 -3.72 11.83
N PRO A 29 17.28 -3.19 12.43
CA PRO A 29 17.28 -1.84 13.00
C PRO A 29 16.83 -0.74 12.04
N VAL A 30 17.30 -0.75 10.77
CA VAL A 30 16.89 0.26 9.79
C VAL A 30 15.38 0.21 9.49
N SER A 31 14.77 -0.96 9.52
CA SER A 31 13.33 -1.11 9.33
C SER A 31 12.55 -0.53 10.51
N ARG A 32 13.04 -0.76 11.72
CA ARG A 32 12.48 -0.16 12.95
C ARG A 32 12.52 1.37 12.90
N ASP A 33 13.66 1.93 12.46
CA ASP A 33 13.82 3.38 12.34
C ASP A 33 12.81 4.00 11.37
N ILE A 34 12.48 3.30 10.26
CA ILE A 34 11.45 3.73 9.30
C ILE A 34 10.06 3.79 9.96
N TYR A 35 9.69 2.82 10.79
CA TYR A 35 8.42 2.86 11.51
C TYR A 35 8.35 4.00 12.54
N HIS A 36 9.48 4.30 13.20
CA HIS A 36 9.55 5.44 14.11
C HIS A 36 9.45 6.76 13.36
N GLU A 37 10.18 6.92 12.23
CA GLU A 37 10.06 8.09 11.35
C GLU A 37 8.62 8.29 10.87
N ALA A 38 7.93 7.18 10.54
CA ALA A 38 6.53 7.24 10.15
C ALA A 38 5.62 7.74 11.29
N SER A 39 5.86 7.25 12.52
CA SER A 39 5.12 7.69 13.69
C SER A 39 5.34 9.19 13.98
N ASP A 40 6.57 9.65 13.88
CA ASP A 40 6.92 11.08 14.08
C ASP A 40 6.25 11.95 13.02
N ALA A 41 6.22 11.51 11.74
CA ALA A 41 5.64 12.26 10.64
C ALA A 41 4.11 12.38 10.73
N LEU A 42 3.44 11.33 11.26
CA LEU A 42 1.99 11.19 11.32
C LEU A 42 1.40 11.62 12.67
N GLY A 43 2.20 11.65 13.74
CA GLY A 43 1.77 12.02 15.08
C GLY A 43 1.03 10.91 15.85
N TRP A 44 1.15 9.64 15.42
CA TRP A 44 0.55 8.48 16.09
C TRP A 44 1.42 7.22 15.93
N ASP A 45 1.21 6.21 16.76
CA ASP A 45 2.02 5.00 16.83
C ASP A 45 1.71 4.06 15.64
N VAL A 46 2.56 4.12 14.60
CA VAL A 46 2.43 3.28 13.41
C VAL A 46 2.70 1.81 13.71
N PRO A 47 3.78 1.44 14.46
CA PRO A 47 4.00 0.07 14.90
C PRO A 47 2.79 -0.57 15.59
N ALA A 48 2.22 0.10 16.59
CA ALA A 48 1.07 -0.43 17.31
C ALA A 48 -0.09 -0.75 16.36
N LEU A 49 -0.39 0.17 15.43
CA LEU A 49 -1.47 -0.02 14.47
C LEU A 49 -1.17 -1.12 13.43
N CYS A 50 0.09 -1.29 13.04
CA CYS A 50 0.49 -2.33 12.08
C CYS A 50 0.54 -3.74 12.70
N PHE A 51 0.87 -3.85 14.01
CA PHE A 51 1.23 -5.14 14.61
C PHE A 51 0.13 -5.76 15.46
N GLU A 52 -0.79 -4.94 15.96
CA GLU A 52 -1.91 -5.39 16.78
C GLU A 52 -3.21 -5.48 15.97
N GLU A 53 -4.21 -6.15 16.51
CA GLU A 53 -5.56 -6.11 15.96
C GLU A 53 -6.19 -4.76 16.32
N ASP A 54 -6.41 -3.92 15.32
CA ASP A 54 -7.01 -2.60 15.48
C ASP A 54 -7.90 -2.31 14.26
N GLU A 55 -9.19 -2.06 14.52
CA GLU A 55 -10.19 -1.78 13.47
C GLU A 55 -9.82 -0.57 12.60
N ARG A 56 -8.99 0.35 13.09
CA ARG A 56 -8.51 1.49 12.30
C ARG A 56 -7.67 1.05 11.10
N LEU A 57 -7.04 -0.13 11.13
CA LEU A 57 -6.27 -0.65 10.01
C LEU A 57 -7.15 -0.92 8.78
N ASP A 58 -8.46 -1.06 8.95
CA ASP A 58 -9.42 -1.22 7.86
C ASP A 58 -9.90 0.14 7.29
N LEU A 59 -9.63 1.24 7.99
CA LEU A 59 -9.97 2.57 7.53
C LEU A 59 -8.91 3.09 6.56
N THR A 60 -9.34 3.58 5.40
CA THR A 60 -8.45 4.02 4.32
C THR A 60 -7.43 5.06 4.76
N GLU A 61 -7.82 5.98 5.66
CA GLU A 61 -6.95 7.01 6.23
C GLU A 61 -5.74 6.44 6.97
N TYR A 62 -5.90 5.31 7.64
CA TYR A 62 -4.83 4.65 8.41
C TYR A 62 -4.15 3.54 7.62
N ALA A 63 -4.92 2.77 6.83
CA ALA A 63 -4.40 1.68 6.03
C ALA A 63 -3.30 2.15 5.07
N GLN A 64 -3.52 3.25 4.36
CA GLN A 64 -2.57 3.73 3.35
C GLN A 64 -1.20 4.09 3.93
N PRO A 65 -1.07 4.92 4.98
CA PRO A 65 0.23 5.20 5.56
C PRO A 65 0.88 3.98 6.24
N CYS A 66 0.10 3.08 6.84
CA CYS A 66 0.62 1.82 7.40
C CYS A 66 1.26 0.92 6.34
N ILE A 67 0.59 0.74 5.20
CA ILE A 67 1.13 -0.04 4.08
C ILE A 67 2.41 0.61 3.56
N LEU A 68 2.39 1.92 3.27
CA LEU A 68 3.57 2.65 2.79
C LEU A 68 4.76 2.52 3.75
N ALA A 69 4.53 2.69 5.06
CA ALA A 69 5.58 2.55 6.08
C ALA A 69 6.18 1.14 6.07
N THR A 70 5.32 0.11 6.01
CA THR A 70 5.75 -1.30 5.95
C THR A 70 6.56 -1.59 4.70
N GLU A 71 6.11 -1.16 3.54
CA GLU A 71 6.79 -1.38 2.25
C GLU A 71 8.18 -0.76 2.23
N ILE A 72 8.32 0.48 2.70
CA ILE A 72 9.62 1.15 2.75
C ILE A 72 10.53 0.54 3.82
N ALA A 73 9.98 0.16 4.98
CA ALA A 73 10.74 -0.53 6.03
C ALA A 73 11.31 -1.86 5.51
N MET A 74 10.49 -2.68 4.84
CA MET A 74 10.93 -3.94 4.26
C MET A 74 11.96 -3.73 3.14
N LEU A 75 11.75 -2.77 2.23
CA LEU A 75 12.72 -2.47 1.17
C LEU A 75 14.07 -2.03 1.73
N ARG A 76 14.10 -1.13 2.71
CA ARG A 76 15.34 -0.68 3.35
C ARG A 76 16.04 -1.82 4.07
N GLY A 77 15.27 -2.68 4.75
CA GLY A 77 15.79 -3.90 5.37
C GLY A 77 16.43 -4.85 4.37
N LEU A 78 15.76 -5.14 3.25
CA LEU A 78 16.29 -6.00 2.19
C LEU A 78 17.56 -5.45 1.55
N LYS A 79 17.64 -4.13 1.34
CA LYS A 79 18.86 -3.48 0.85
C LYS A 79 20.04 -3.70 1.80
N ILE A 80 19.83 -3.55 3.10
CA ILE A 80 20.90 -3.71 4.11
C ILE A 80 21.29 -5.19 4.29
N LEU A 81 20.30 -6.10 4.37
CA LEU A 81 20.58 -7.51 4.64
C LEU A 81 21.21 -8.24 3.46
N TYR A 82 20.83 -7.90 2.24
CA TYR A 82 21.17 -8.68 1.06
C TYR A 82 21.90 -7.89 -0.03
N GLY A 83 22.17 -6.60 0.17
CA GLY A 83 22.72 -5.73 -0.88
C GLY A 83 21.80 -5.65 -2.09
N PHE A 84 20.49 -5.73 -1.87
CA PHE A 84 19.48 -5.75 -2.93
C PHE A 84 19.33 -4.35 -3.55
N GLU A 85 19.74 -4.22 -4.81
CA GLU A 85 19.70 -2.96 -5.57
C GLU A 85 18.80 -3.12 -6.80
N PRO A 86 17.49 -2.84 -6.68
CA PRO A 86 16.58 -2.91 -7.81
C PRO A 86 16.82 -1.74 -8.77
N ALA A 87 16.67 -2.04 -10.07
CA ALA A 87 16.82 -1.04 -11.14
C ALA A 87 15.50 -0.30 -11.46
N TYR A 88 14.37 -0.90 -11.06
CA TYR A 88 13.05 -0.37 -11.37
C TYR A 88 12.13 -0.50 -10.16
N PHE A 89 11.25 0.48 -10.02
CA PHE A 89 10.19 0.49 -9.03
C PHE A 89 8.85 0.73 -9.72
N GLY A 90 7.81 0.05 -9.26
CA GLY A 90 6.45 0.24 -9.74
C GLY A 90 5.45 -0.06 -8.64
N GLY A 91 4.23 0.39 -8.78
CA GLY A 91 3.20 0.14 -7.81
C GLY A 91 1.80 0.44 -8.34
N HIS A 92 0.80 -0.18 -7.73
CA HIS A 92 -0.59 0.02 -8.07
C HIS A 92 -1.25 0.96 -7.06
N SER A 93 -1.89 2.03 -7.53
CA SER A 93 -2.63 2.99 -6.69
C SER A 93 -1.76 3.55 -5.56
N LEU A 94 -1.93 3.10 -4.30
CA LEU A 94 -1.09 3.46 -3.17
C LEU A 94 0.38 3.09 -3.39
N GLY A 95 0.65 1.92 -3.97
CA GLY A 95 2.01 1.43 -4.23
C GLY A 95 2.83 2.35 -5.15
N GLU A 96 2.20 3.23 -5.94
CA GLU A 96 2.91 4.25 -6.72
C GLU A 96 3.65 5.23 -5.80
N TYR A 97 3.07 5.61 -4.66
CA TYR A 97 3.74 6.47 -3.68
C TYR A 97 4.96 5.77 -3.08
N ALA A 98 4.86 4.47 -2.77
CA ALA A 98 6.00 3.69 -2.32
C ALA A 98 7.09 3.60 -3.40
N ALA A 99 6.71 3.41 -4.66
CA ALA A 99 7.65 3.42 -5.78
C ALA A 99 8.38 4.76 -5.93
N LEU A 100 7.69 5.89 -5.77
CA LEU A 100 8.29 7.22 -5.80
C LEU A 100 9.26 7.46 -4.63
N VAL A 101 8.91 7.00 -3.42
CA VAL A 101 9.81 7.06 -2.26
C VAL A 101 11.02 6.15 -2.47
N ALA A 102 10.81 4.93 -2.97
CA ALA A 102 11.89 3.97 -3.24
C ALA A 102 12.89 4.46 -4.31
N ALA A 103 12.40 5.27 -5.24
CA ALA A 103 13.19 5.91 -6.31
C ALA A 103 13.82 7.27 -5.88
N ASP A 104 13.70 7.65 -4.61
CA ASP A 104 14.17 8.93 -4.06
C ASP A 104 13.58 10.19 -4.77
N VAL A 105 12.38 10.06 -5.38
CA VAL A 105 11.66 11.15 -6.05
C VAL A 105 10.79 11.93 -5.05
N LEU A 106 10.20 11.23 -4.07
CA LEU A 106 9.34 11.81 -3.05
C LEU A 106 9.89 11.52 -1.65
N PRO A 107 10.11 12.53 -0.79
CA PRO A 107 10.52 12.30 0.59
C PRO A 107 9.51 11.46 1.35
N PHE A 108 9.98 10.51 2.16
CA PHE A 108 9.13 9.55 2.85
C PHE A 108 8.10 10.22 3.77
N SER A 109 8.51 11.19 4.57
CA SER A 109 7.61 11.93 5.47
C SER A 109 6.51 12.71 4.72
N GLU A 110 6.83 13.24 3.54
CA GLU A 110 5.83 13.93 2.70
C GLU A 110 4.87 12.93 2.03
N ALA A 111 5.38 11.78 1.59
CA ALA A 111 4.55 10.70 1.06
C ALA A 111 3.55 10.21 2.10
N LEU A 112 3.97 10.01 3.36
CA LEU A 112 3.09 9.59 4.46
C LEU A 112 1.93 10.56 4.68
N LYS A 113 2.22 11.85 4.76
CA LYS A 113 1.19 12.90 4.90
C LYS A 113 0.25 12.97 3.70
N ALA A 114 0.80 12.81 2.50
CA ALA A 114 0.03 12.79 1.25
C ALA A 114 -0.94 11.62 1.22
N VAL A 115 -0.49 10.39 1.53
CA VAL A 115 -1.35 9.19 1.49
C VAL A 115 -2.35 9.18 2.65
N GLN A 116 -2.02 9.73 3.82
CA GLN A 116 -2.97 9.93 4.91
C GLN A 116 -4.10 10.89 4.48
N THR A 117 -3.73 12.03 3.90
CA THR A 117 -4.71 12.99 3.37
C THR A 117 -5.56 12.38 2.27
N ARG A 118 -4.94 11.64 1.34
CA ARG A 118 -5.62 10.89 0.28
C ARG A 118 -6.63 9.91 0.88
N GLY A 119 -6.20 9.11 1.86
CA GLY A 119 -7.05 8.12 2.52
C GLY A 119 -8.25 8.76 3.21
N ARG A 120 -8.03 9.86 3.92
CA ARG A 120 -9.11 10.62 4.56
C ARG A 120 -10.10 11.17 3.54
N LEU A 121 -9.64 11.79 2.46
CA LEU A 121 -10.51 12.32 1.41
C LEU A 121 -11.31 11.23 0.70
N MET A 122 -10.71 10.06 0.47
CA MET A 122 -11.41 8.89 -0.08
C MET A 122 -12.49 8.39 0.88
N GLN A 123 -12.20 8.36 2.18
CA GLN A 123 -13.15 7.95 3.21
C GLN A 123 -14.31 8.95 3.35
N GLU A 124 -14.04 10.25 3.24
CA GLU A 124 -15.06 11.31 3.24
C GLU A 124 -15.95 11.24 1.98
N ALA A 125 -15.35 10.96 0.81
CA ALA A 125 -16.10 10.84 -0.45
C ALA A 125 -17.03 9.62 -0.47
N THR A 126 -16.64 8.53 0.20
CA THR A 126 -17.46 7.31 0.33
C THR A 126 -17.47 6.87 1.79
N PRO A 127 -18.37 7.41 2.62
CA PRO A 127 -18.47 7.06 4.04
C PRO A 127 -18.70 5.56 4.25
N VAL A 128 -18.22 5.04 5.37
CA VAL A 128 -18.42 3.62 5.75
C VAL A 128 -19.90 3.24 5.66
N GLY A 129 -20.18 2.15 4.95
CA GLY A 129 -21.55 1.63 4.76
C GLY A 129 -22.35 2.29 3.65
N SER A 130 -21.83 3.32 2.96
CA SER A 130 -22.51 3.96 1.82
C SER A 130 -22.19 3.31 0.46
N GLY A 131 -21.14 2.49 0.40
CA GLY A 131 -20.73 1.78 -0.81
C GLY A 131 -19.79 0.62 -0.48
N ALA A 132 -19.44 -0.14 -1.50
CA ALA A 132 -18.47 -1.23 -1.42
C ALA A 132 -17.70 -1.34 -2.74
N MET A 133 -16.52 -1.96 -2.68
CA MET A 133 -15.74 -2.34 -3.86
C MET A 133 -15.50 -3.84 -3.84
N ALA A 134 -15.65 -4.48 -4.99
CA ALA A 134 -15.37 -5.90 -5.14
C ALA A 134 -14.34 -6.11 -6.26
N ALA A 135 -13.37 -7.00 -6.03
CA ALA A 135 -12.47 -7.47 -7.06
C ALA A 135 -12.97 -8.78 -7.63
N VAL A 136 -13.20 -8.82 -8.94
CA VAL A 136 -13.50 -10.06 -9.66
C VAL A 136 -12.20 -10.61 -10.23
N ILE A 137 -11.84 -11.84 -9.84
CA ILE A 137 -10.62 -12.52 -10.28
C ILE A 137 -11.07 -13.76 -11.06
N ALA A 138 -10.74 -13.79 -12.36
CA ALA A 138 -11.07 -14.90 -13.24
C ALA A 138 -10.02 -15.03 -14.36
N ASP A 139 -9.78 -16.25 -14.85
CA ASP A 139 -8.82 -16.53 -15.93
C ASP A 139 -9.22 -15.85 -17.26
N ARG A 140 -10.53 -15.66 -17.47
CA ARG A 140 -11.11 -14.92 -18.59
C ARG A 140 -12.35 -14.21 -18.10
N LEU A 141 -12.34 -12.89 -18.14
CA LEU A 141 -13.45 -12.05 -17.74
C LEU A 141 -14.01 -11.31 -18.95
N ASP A 142 -15.27 -11.59 -19.27
CA ASP A 142 -16.04 -10.76 -20.21
C ASP A 142 -16.64 -9.57 -19.45
N VAL A 143 -15.88 -8.48 -19.35
CA VAL A 143 -16.27 -7.27 -18.62
C VAL A 143 -17.62 -6.73 -19.13
N PRO A 144 -17.88 -6.58 -20.46
CA PRO A 144 -19.18 -6.19 -20.97
C PRO A 144 -20.33 -7.08 -20.51
N ALA A 145 -20.14 -8.42 -20.51
CA ALA A 145 -21.17 -9.34 -20.06
C ALA A 145 -21.45 -9.20 -18.56
N VAL A 146 -20.43 -9.01 -17.73
CA VAL A 146 -20.59 -8.78 -16.28
C VAL A 146 -21.34 -7.48 -16.02
N LEU A 147 -20.94 -6.38 -16.67
CA LEU A 147 -21.63 -5.10 -16.51
C LEU A 147 -23.06 -5.15 -17.02
N GLY A 148 -23.31 -5.84 -18.13
CA GLY A 148 -24.67 -6.03 -18.63
C GLY A 148 -25.56 -6.84 -17.67
N ALA A 149 -25.01 -7.82 -16.95
CA ALA A 149 -25.74 -8.55 -15.91
C ALA A 149 -26.06 -7.72 -14.66
N LEU A 150 -25.38 -6.59 -14.48
CA LEU A 150 -25.51 -5.69 -13.32
C LEU A 150 -26.17 -4.34 -13.69
N GLU A 151 -26.73 -4.21 -14.91
CA GLU A 151 -27.23 -2.93 -15.44
C GLU A 151 -28.34 -2.29 -14.59
N ASP A 152 -29.10 -3.08 -13.85
CA ASP A 152 -30.16 -2.61 -12.95
C ASP A 152 -29.62 -2.20 -11.54
N LEU A 153 -28.33 -2.35 -11.29
CA LEU A 153 -27.70 -2.02 -10.02
C LEU A 153 -26.82 -0.78 -10.15
N PRO A 154 -26.64 0.03 -9.08
CA PRO A 154 -25.75 1.19 -9.07
C PRO A 154 -24.29 0.71 -8.95
N VAL A 155 -23.76 0.11 -10.02
CA VAL A 155 -22.41 -0.47 -10.09
C VAL A 155 -21.64 0.18 -11.23
N ASP A 156 -20.43 0.62 -10.93
CA ASP A 156 -19.51 1.18 -11.91
C ASP A 156 -18.20 0.36 -11.97
N LEU A 157 -17.62 0.25 -13.16
CA LEU A 157 -16.29 -0.31 -13.34
C LEU A 157 -15.23 0.70 -12.85
N ALA A 158 -14.58 0.39 -11.72
CA ALA A 158 -13.53 1.24 -11.17
C ALA A 158 -12.20 1.04 -11.90
N ASN A 159 -11.80 -0.21 -12.16
CA ASN A 159 -10.56 -0.56 -12.83
C ASN A 159 -10.71 -1.86 -13.65
N ASP A 160 -10.05 -1.90 -14.80
CA ASP A 160 -9.76 -3.13 -15.54
C ASP A 160 -8.24 -3.32 -15.53
N ASN A 161 -7.76 -4.22 -14.66
CA ASN A 161 -6.34 -4.34 -14.33
C ASN A 161 -5.58 -5.40 -15.16
N SER A 162 -6.29 -6.25 -15.86
CA SER A 162 -5.69 -7.31 -16.70
C SER A 162 -6.63 -7.76 -17.80
N SER A 163 -6.08 -8.03 -18.93
CA SER A 163 -6.75 -8.66 -20.09
C SER A 163 -6.42 -10.15 -20.15
#